data_ddaba774e51da6a9b8a9763a124354f3
#
_entry.id   ddaba774e51da6a9b8a9763a124354f3
#
_cell.length_a   1.000
_cell.length_b   1.000
_cell.length_c   1.000
_cell.angle_alpha   90.00
_cell.angle_beta   90.00
_cell.angle_gamma   90.00
#
_symmetry.space_group_name_H-M   'P 1'
#
loop_
_entity.id
_entity.type
_entity.pdbx_description
1 polymer ?
#
loop_
_entity_poly.entity_id
_entity_poly.type
_entity_poly.pdbx_seq_one_letter_code
_entity_poly.pdbx_strand_id
1 'polypeptide(L)'
;MSKILIVTDNLRSQINGVNTTYKNIEPYAYRDGYSVVYIDPGQFSYIDSPGYPEVKLSWAWSIGEKIEKIQPDYIHIQTEGPLGLAARLYCNRHNLKYNTSYHTKFPEFLKKIYHIPEFLTYAYVRWFHKDSYKILTTTQTMVNELKAHEFVAPITSWTRGVDRDNLKPSIVHEEYTIKPTVLYAGRVSKEKGLEDLCKLQAHYNIEIVGDGPFREYLYHTYKDVKFLGYQSGEELANSYTRADVFAFPSRTDTFGIVIIEALSCGTPVAGYPVPGPIDILEQGVNGYMNNDLMVAIELCLPLDRAIVQKSSLTWTWLNCWNVFRNNLIKTK
;
A
#
# COMPACT_ATOMS: atom_id res chain seq x y z
N MET A 1 -14.56 -26.18 0.01
CA MET A 1 -13.94 -24.86 -0.24
C MET A 1 -12.50 -25.07 -0.63
N SER A 2 -12.08 -24.46 -1.74
CA SER A 2 -10.65 -24.45 -2.12
C SER A 2 -9.85 -23.59 -1.17
N LYS A 3 -8.65 -24.04 -0.76
CA LYS A 3 -7.81 -23.35 0.22
C LYS A 3 -6.74 -22.52 -0.48
N ILE A 4 -6.72 -21.22 -0.18
CA ILE A 4 -5.65 -20.30 -0.57
C ILE A 4 -4.75 -20.09 0.65
N LEU A 5 -3.50 -20.49 0.56
CA LEU A 5 -2.49 -20.18 1.57
C LEU A 5 -1.78 -18.88 1.21
N ILE A 6 -1.80 -17.91 2.12
CA ILE A 6 -1.00 -16.68 2.06
C ILE A 6 0.16 -16.83 3.04
N VAL A 7 1.38 -16.71 2.55
CA VAL A 7 2.59 -16.66 3.39
C VAL A 7 3.10 -15.23 3.44
N THR A 8 3.26 -14.68 4.63
CA THR A 8 3.62 -13.27 4.84
C THR A 8 4.58 -13.09 6.01
N ASP A 9 5.47 -12.09 5.90
CA ASP A 9 6.33 -11.63 6.98
C ASP A 9 5.70 -10.47 7.77
N ASN A 10 4.48 -10.05 7.43
CA ASN A 10 3.70 -9.08 8.18
C ASN A 10 2.81 -9.78 9.22
N LEU A 11 2.80 -9.30 10.46
CA LEU A 11 1.78 -9.70 11.43
C LEU A 11 0.40 -9.28 10.93
N ARG A 12 -0.60 -10.16 10.99
CA ARG A 12 -1.97 -9.84 10.57
C ARG A 12 -2.62 -8.71 11.36
N SER A 13 -2.19 -8.48 12.59
CA SER A 13 -2.65 -7.37 13.43
C SER A 13 -2.12 -6.00 12.99
N GLN A 14 -1.09 -5.95 12.16
CA GLN A 14 -0.54 -4.68 11.68
C GLN A 14 -1.46 -3.99 10.68
N ILE A 15 -1.64 -2.68 10.87
CA ILE A 15 -2.38 -1.82 9.94
C ILE A 15 -1.40 -1.29 8.90
N ASN A 16 -1.44 -1.85 7.70
CA ASN A 16 -0.68 -1.39 6.54
C ASN A 16 -1.45 -1.71 5.25
N GLY A 17 -1.11 -1.04 4.14
CA GLY A 17 -1.81 -1.18 2.87
C GLY A 17 -1.83 -2.62 2.31
N VAL A 18 -0.81 -3.43 2.64
CA VAL A 18 -0.73 -4.82 2.19
C VAL A 18 -1.75 -5.67 2.94
N ASN A 19 -1.73 -5.65 4.28
CA ASN A 19 -2.70 -6.38 5.11
C ASN A 19 -4.14 -5.91 4.84
N THR A 20 -4.35 -4.60 4.67
CA THR A 20 -5.66 -4.02 4.30
C THR A 20 -6.18 -4.64 3.01
N THR A 21 -5.31 -4.83 2.00
CA THR A 21 -5.70 -5.43 0.72
C THR A 21 -6.24 -6.85 0.91
N TYR A 22 -5.49 -7.71 1.59
CA TYR A 22 -5.92 -9.11 1.78
C TYR A 22 -7.16 -9.21 2.65
N LYS A 23 -7.24 -8.42 3.73
CA LYS A 23 -8.42 -8.36 4.60
C LYS A 23 -9.70 -8.01 3.82
N ASN A 24 -9.62 -7.05 2.91
CA ASN A 24 -10.79 -6.59 2.16
C ASN A 24 -11.19 -7.52 1.01
N ILE A 25 -10.30 -8.36 0.48
CA ILE A 25 -10.67 -9.35 -0.53
C ILE A 25 -11.16 -10.69 0.08
N GLU A 26 -10.89 -10.98 1.34
CA GLU A 26 -11.34 -12.22 2.02
C GLU A 26 -12.85 -12.47 1.94
N PRO A 27 -13.75 -11.48 2.17
CA PRO A 27 -15.20 -11.70 2.04
C PRO A 27 -15.61 -12.14 0.64
N TYR A 28 -14.96 -11.61 -0.40
CA TYR A 28 -15.21 -12.00 -1.79
C TYR A 28 -14.67 -13.40 -2.07
N ALA A 29 -13.51 -13.75 -1.53
CA ALA A 29 -12.95 -15.09 -1.63
C ALA A 29 -13.90 -16.13 -1.01
N TYR A 30 -14.38 -15.85 0.19
CA TYR A 30 -15.33 -16.72 0.89
C TYR A 30 -16.64 -16.90 0.10
N ARG A 31 -17.22 -15.82 -0.40
CA ARG A 31 -18.42 -15.85 -1.24
C ARG A 31 -18.24 -16.72 -2.49
N ASP A 32 -17.03 -16.68 -3.10
CA ASP A 32 -16.72 -17.45 -4.32
C ASP A 32 -16.22 -18.87 -4.01
N GLY A 33 -16.36 -19.37 -2.76
CA GLY A 33 -16.07 -20.76 -2.37
C GLY A 33 -14.61 -21.03 -2.01
N TYR A 34 -13.83 -20.00 -1.71
CA TYR A 34 -12.45 -20.13 -1.22
C TYR A 34 -12.38 -19.91 0.29
N SER A 35 -11.44 -20.59 0.94
CA SER A 35 -11.00 -20.26 2.31
C SER A 35 -9.56 -19.73 2.27
N VAL A 36 -9.31 -18.61 2.96
CA VAL A 36 -7.98 -18.01 3.04
C VAL A 36 -7.34 -18.39 4.36
N VAL A 37 -6.16 -19.00 4.31
CA VAL A 37 -5.37 -19.42 5.46
C VAL A 37 -4.04 -18.68 5.42
N TYR A 38 -3.54 -18.26 6.57
CA TYR A 38 -2.29 -17.51 6.66
C TYR A 38 -1.21 -18.29 7.39
N ILE A 39 0.02 -18.13 6.93
CA ILE A 39 1.24 -18.37 7.69
C ILE A 39 1.90 -17.01 7.86
N ASP A 40 2.00 -16.54 9.11
CA ASP A 40 2.53 -15.24 9.49
C ASP A 40 3.50 -15.35 10.69
N PRO A 41 4.22 -14.27 11.04
CA PRO A 41 5.17 -14.26 12.15
C PRO A 41 4.58 -14.65 13.50
N GLY A 42 3.30 -14.39 13.75
CA GLY A 42 2.64 -14.76 15.01
C GLY A 42 2.61 -16.26 15.32
N GLN A 43 2.92 -17.09 14.34
CA GLN A 43 2.99 -18.56 14.49
C GLN A 43 4.40 -19.09 14.72
N PHE A 44 5.40 -18.22 14.84
CA PHE A 44 6.82 -18.55 14.97
C PHE A 44 7.47 -17.67 16.04
N SER A 45 8.65 -18.07 16.49
CA SER A 45 9.52 -17.15 17.21
C SER A 45 10.10 -16.14 16.23
N TYR A 46 10.08 -14.86 16.59
CA TYR A 46 10.61 -13.78 15.77
C TYR A 46 11.31 -12.73 16.63
N ILE A 47 12.13 -11.91 15.99
CA ILE A 47 12.68 -10.65 16.53
C ILE A 47 12.24 -9.48 15.64
N ASP A 48 12.21 -8.32 16.24
CA ASP A 48 11.98 -7.08 15.48
C ASP A 48 13.23 -6.74 14.66
N SER A 49 13.01 -6.28 13.43
CA SER A 49 14.13 -5.81 12.60
C SER A 49 14.73 -4.54 13.20
N PRO A 50 16.06 -4.45 13.35
CA PRO A 50 16.71 -3.25 13.88
C PRO A 50 16.32 -2.00 13.10
N GLY A 51 15.89 -0.94 13.79
CA GLY A 51 15.45 0.32 13.18
C GLY A 51 14.08 0.28 12.48
N TYR A 52 13.46 -0.92 12.36
CA TYR A 52 12.13 -1.09 11.72
C TYR A 52 11.34 -2.20 12.42
N PRO A 53 10.81 -1.92 13.61
CA PRO A 53 10.16 -2.95 14.45
C PRO A 53 8.89 -3.55 13.87
N GLU A 54 8.32 -2.97 12.82
CA GLU A 54 7.20 -3.56 12.09
C GLU A 54 7.60 -4.76 11.23
N VAL A 55 8.86 -4.81 10.78
CA VAL A 55 9.39 -5.96 10.03
C VAL A 55 9.82 -7.03 11.02
N LYS A 56 9.21 -8.22 10.93
CA LYS A 56 9.49 -9.35 11.80
C LYS A 56 10.42 -10.34 11.12
N LEU A 57 11.53 -10.62 11.77
CA LEU A 57 12.50 -11.62 11.31
C LEU A 57 12.20 -12.95 12.02
N SER A 58 11.48 -13.83 11.35
CA SER A 58 10.94 -15.08 11.91
C SER A 58 11.88 -16.27 11.68
N TRP A 59 11.91 -17.20 12.64
CA TRP A 59 12.56 -18.51 12.49
C TRP A 59 11.60 -19.48 11.79
N ALA A 60 11.80 -19.71 10.51
CA ALA A 60 10.86 -20.39 9.61
C ALA A 60 11.06 -21.92 9.52
N TRP A 61 11.68 -22.57 10.51
CA TRP A 61 12.10 -23.99 10.46
C TRP A 61 10.95 -24.97 10.19
N SER A 62 9.76 -24.71 10.73
CA SER A 62 8.60 -25.61 10.61
C SER A 62 7.62 -25.20 9.50
N ILE A 63 8.01 -24.34 8.56
CA ILE A 63 7.07 -23.85 7.52
C ILE A 63 6.57 -24.99 6.64
N GLY A 64 7.43 -25.98 6.32
CA GLY A 64 7.05 -27.14 5.53
C GLY A 64 5.94 -27.96 6.18
N GLU A 65 6.09 -28.31 7.46
CA GLU A 65 5.08 -29.04 8.25
C GLU A 65 3.73 -28.29 8.28
N LYS A 66 3.77 -26.96 8.40
CA LYS A 66 2.55 -26.14 8.37
C LYS A 66 1.88 -26.19 7.00
N ILE A 67 2.65 -26.07 5.90
CA ILE A 67 2.12 -26.17 4.54
C ILE A 67 1.50 -27.55 4.30
N GLU A 68 2.19 -28.63 4.72
CA GLU A 68 1.68 -30.00 4.62
C GLU A 68 0.38 -30.20 5.40
N LYS A 69 0.31 -29.68 6.64
CA LYS A 69 -0.89 -29.76 7.47
C LYS A 69 -2.08 -28.98 6.88
N ILE A 70 -1.83 -27.83 6.26
CA ILE A 70 -2.87 -27.00 5.64
C ILE A 70 -3.40 -27.65 4.37
N GLN A 71 -2.55 -28.32 3.57
CA GLN A 71 -2.87 -28.89 2.26
C GLN A 71 -3.55 -27.87 1.34
N PRO A 72 -2.87 -26.76 0.99
CA PRO A 72 -3.46 -25.70 0.20
C PRO A 72 -3.63 -26.12 -1.27
N ASP A 73 -4.74 -25.68 -1.89
CA ASP A 73 -4.95 -25.78 -3.35
C ASP A 73 -4.15 -24.73 -4.10
N TYR A 74 -3.91 -23.58 -3.46
CA TYR A 74 -3.19 -22.43 -4.02
C TYR A 74 -2.22 -21.87 -2.97
N ILE A 75 -1.02 -21.52 -3.40
CA ILE A 75 -0.02 -20.86 -2.55
C ILE A 75 0.33 -19.49 -3.13
N HIS A 76 0.25 -18.47 -2.29
CA HIS A 76 0.65 -17.12 -2.62
C HIS A 76 1.63 -16.60 -1.57
N ILE A 77 2.86 -16.29 -2.01
CA ILE A 77 3.91 -15.74 -1.14
C ILE A 77 3.88 -14.21 -1.27
N GLN A 78 3.47 -13.57 -0.19
CA GLN A 78 3.16 -12.14 -0.16
C GLN A 78 4.39 -11.25 -0.03
N THR A 79 5.43 -11.74 0.66
CA THR A 79 6.61 -10.95 1.03
C THR A 79 7.91 -11.72 0.82
N GLU A 80 9.01 -11.00 0.66
CA GLU A 80 10.34 -11.52 0.34
C GLU A 80 11.21 -11.78 1.59
N GLY A 81 10.62 -11.71 2.79
CA GLY A 81 11.32 -11.94 4.05
C GLY A 81 11.54 -13.42 4.39
N PRO A 82 11.92 -13.73 5.64
CA PRO A 82 12.30 -15.09 6.05
C PRO A 82 11.22 -16.14 5.84
N LEU A 83 9.95 -15.85 6.14
CA LEU A 83 8.84 -16.78 5.91
C LEU A 83 8.57 -16.98 4.43
N GLY A 84 8.55 -15.89 3.65
CA GLY A 84 8.41 -15.96 2.20
C GLY A 84 9.53 -16.78 1.56
N LEU A 85 10.78 -16.56 1.98
CA LEU A 85 11.94 -17.31 1.51
C LEU A 85 11.84 -18.81 1.83
N ALA A 86 11.48 -19.14 3.07
CA ALA A 86 11.33 -20.53 3.48
C ALA A 86 10.21 -21.26 2.72
N ALA A 87 9.07 -20.57 2.50
CA ALA A 87 7.96 -21.10 1.69
C ALA A 87 8.38 -21.32 0.23
N ARG A 88 9.09 -20.37 -0.38
CA ARG A 88 9.64 -20.51 -1.72
C ARG A 88 10.55 -21.73 -1.85
N LEU A 89 11.50 -21.87 -0.93
CA LEU A 89 12.44 -23.01 -0.94
C LEU A 89 11.71 -24.34 -0.76
N TYR A 90 10.72 -24.39 0.13
CA TYR A 90 9.87 -25.56 0.32
C TYR A 90 9.09 -25.89 -0.98
N CYS A 91 8.42 -24.91 -1.59
CA CYS A 91 7.66 -25.12 -2.82
C CYS A 91 8.54 -25.63 -3.95
N ASN A 92 9.72 -25.04 -4.17
CA ASN A 92 10.65 -25.48 -5.20
C ASN A 92 11.17 -26.92 -4.95
N ARG A 93 11.48 -27.26 -3.70
CA ARG A 93 11.92 -28.63 -3.36
C ARG A 93 10.84 -29.69 -3.61
N HIS A 94 9.57 -29.32 -3.44
CA HIS A 94 8.44 -30.25 -3.59
C HIS A 94 7.70 -30.08 -4.93
N ASN A 95 8.24 -29.30 -5.88
CA ASN A 95 7.65 -29.00 -7.17
C ASN A 95 6.21 -28.44 -7.09
N LEU A 96 5.92 -27.64 -6.05
CA LEU A 96 4.64 -26.96 -5.88
C LEU A 96 4.66 -25.64 -6.63
N LYS A 97 3.62 -25.37 -7.43
CA LYS A 97 3.44 -24.06 -8.08
C LYS A 97 2.94 -23.03 -7.07
N TYR A 98 3.39 -21.81 -7.22
CA TYR A 98 3.01 -20.69 -6.35
C TYR A 98 3.07 -19.36 -7.11
N ASN A 99 2.35 -18.38 -6.60
CA ASN A 99 2.46 -16.98 -7.02
C ASN A 99 3.21 -16.18 -5.96
N THR A 100 3.75 -15.05 -6.37
CA THR A 100 4.35 -14.08 -5.46
C THR A 100 3.74 -12.68 -5.65
N SER A 101 3.95 -11.80 -4.69
CA SER A 101 3.66 -10.37 -4.84
C SER A 101 4.90 -9.52 -4.63
N TYR A 102 4.94 -8.38 -5.32
CA TYR A 102 5.89 -7.31 -5.10
C TYR A 102 5.12 -6.05 -4.72
N HIS A 103 5.10 -5.72 -3.42
CA HIS A 103 4.27 -4.64 -2.87
C HIS A 103 5.06 -3.41 -2.46
N THR A 104 6.34 -3.57 -2.19
CA THR A 104 7.22 -2.53 -1.67
C THR A 104 8.47 -2.45 -2.51
N LYS A 105 8.96 -1.25 -2.76
CA LYS A 105 10.28 -1.02 -3.37
C LYS A 105 11.38 -1.44 -2.38
N PHE A 106 11.48 -2.75 -2.17
CA PHE A 106 12.35 -3.35 -1.17
C PHE A 106 13.83 -2.97 -1.36
N PRO A 107 14.39 -2.92 -2.59
CA PRO A 107 15.77 -2.49 -2.81
C PRO A 107 16.03 -1.05 -2.37
N GLU A 108 15.16 -0.11 -2.75
CA GLU A 108 15.27 1.30 -2.39
C GLU A 108 15.09 1.50 -0.88
N PHE A 109 14.17 0.74 -0.29
CA PHE A 109 13.94 0.74 1.14
C PHE A 109 15.20 0.30 1.91
N LEU A 110 15.81 -0.84 1.55
CA LEU A 110 17.03 -1.35 2.20
C LEU A 110 18.22 -0.42 2.01
N LYS A 111 18.36 0.21 0.82
CA LYS A 111 19.39 1.23 0.60
C LYS A 111 19.22 2.42 1.53
N LYS A 112 17.99 2.92 1.67
CA LYS A 112 17.71 4.10 2.50
C LYS A 112 17.95 3.87 3.99
N ILE A 113 17.64 2.66 4.49
CA ILE A 113 17.71 2.35 5.92
C ILE A 113 19.03 1.71 6.32
N TYR A 114 19.48 0.72 5.55
CA TYR A 114 20.65 -0.09 5.90
C TYR A 114 21.86 0.20 5.02
N HIS A 115 21.75 1.17 4.09
CA HIS A 115 22.81 1.52 3.11
C HIS A 115 23.28 0.34 2.25
N ILE A 116 22.41 -0.68 2.08
CA ILE A 116 22.71 -1.83 1.21
C ILE A 116 22.59 -1.40 -0.25
N PRO A 117 23.60 -1.64 -1.11
CA PRO A 117 23.54 -1.28 -2.52
C PRO A 117 22.36 -1.94 -3.24
N GLU A 118 21.60 -1.16 -4.03
CA GLU A 118 20.39 -1.62 -4.72
C GLU A 118 20.65 -2.81 -5.65
N PHE A 119 21.81 -2.87 -6.30
CA PHE A 119 22.12 -3.96 -7.23
C PHE A 119 22.14 -5.34 -6.54
N LEU A 120 22.58 -5.41 -5.27
CA LEU A 120 22.56 -6.65 -4.48
C LEU A 120 21.14 -7.05 -4.12
N THR A 121 20.34 -6.09 -3.69
CA THR A 121 18.95 -6.33 -3.30
C THR A 121 18.07 -6.64 -4.51
N TYR A 122 18.30 -5.99 -5.68
CA TYR A 122 17.64 -6.38 -6.92
C TYR A 122 18.05 -7.78 -7.39
N ALA A 123 19.32 -8.18 -7.23
CA ALA A 123 19.74 -9.55 -7.51
C ALA A 123 18.99 -10.57 -6.65
N TYR A 124 18.82 -10.27 -5.34
CA TYR A 124 18.04 -11.09 -4.42
C TYR A 124 16.57 -11.19 -4.83
N VAL A 125 15.88 -10.06 -5.04
CA VAL A 125 14.44 -10.11 -5.35
C VAL A 125 14.16 -10.71 -6.73
N ARG A 126 15.02 -10.50 -7.74
CA ARG A 126 14.93 -11.23 -9.01
C ARG A 126 15.04 -12.73 -8.82
N TRP A 127 16.05 -13.18 -8.06
CA TRP A 127 16.22 -14.59 -7.73
C TRP A 127 15.02 -15.15 -6.94
N PHE A 128 14.48 -14.37 -6.00
CA PHE A 128 13.32 -14.75 -5.20
C PHE A 128 12.09 -15.01 -6.05
N HIS A 129 11.81 -14.14 -7.02
CA HIS A 129 10.61 -14.21 -7.85
C HIS A 129 10.75 -15.08 -9.11
N LYS A 130 11.96 -15.49 -9.50
CA LYS A 130 12.22 -16.12 -10.81
C LYS A 130 11.42 -17.40 -11.08
N ASP A 131 11.13 -18.20 -10.04
CA ASP A 131 10.43 -19.47 -10.14
C ASP A 131 8.93 -19.33 -9.85
N SER A 132 8.45 -18.12 -9.61
CA SER A 132 7.04 -17.82 -9.41
C SER A 132 6.25 -18.07 -10.72
N TYR A 133 5.09 -18.68 -10.61
CA TYR A 133 4.20 -18.81 -11.76
C TYR A 133 3.77 -17.43 -12.29
N LYS A 134 3.50 -16.49 -11.37
CA LYS A 134 3.19 -15.10 -11.67
C LYS A 134 3.54 -14.19 -10.50
N ILE A 135 4.03 -13.00 -10.82
CA ILE A 135 4.27 -11.91 -9.87
C ILE A 135 3.09 -10.94 -9.96
N LEU A 136 2.44 -10.67 -8.83
CA LEU A 136 1.42 -9.64 -8.73
C LEU A 136 2.06 -8.37 -8.15
N THR A 137 1.93 -7.24 -8.85
CA THR A 137 2.41 -5.94 -8.36
C THR A 137 1.32 -4.89 -8.46
N THR A 138 1.52 -3.74 -7.86
CA THR A 138 0.44 -2.80 -7.54
C THR A 138 -0.11 -2.05 -8.75
N THR A 139 0.75 -1.61 -9.67
CA THR A 139 0.40 -0.72 -10.78
C THR A 139 1.07 -1.13 -12.08
N GLN A 140 0.62 -0.54 -13.20
CA GLN A 140 1.25 -0.78 -14.50
C GLN A 140 2.67 -0.18 -14.57
N THR A 141 2.89 0.97 -13.91
CA THR A 141 4.23 1.56 -13.79
C THR A 141 5.18 0.60 -13.08
N MET A 142 4.73 -0.06 -11.99
CA MET A 142 5.54 -1.08 -11.31
C MET A 142 5.78 -2.32 -12.16
N VAL A 143 4.83 -2.74 -13.01
CA VAL A 143 5.07 -3.82 -14.00
C VAL A 143 6.21 -3.45 -14.94
N ASN A 144 6.20 -2.22 -15.45
CA ASN A 144 7.23 -1.72 -16.38
C ASN A 144 8.59 -1.61 -15.68
N GLU A 145 8.61 -1.12 -14.45
CA GLU A 145 9.83 -1.00 -13.62
C GLU A 145 10.46 -2.39 -13.35
N LEU A 146 9.67 -3.37 -12.93
CA LEU A 146 10.17 -4.72 -12.69
C LEU A 146 10.69 -5.38 -13.98
N LYS A 147 10.04 -5.15 -15.12
CA LYS A 147 10.54 -5.61 -16.43
C LYS A 147 11.87 -4.94 -16.80
N ALA A 148 12.02 -3.64 -16.55
CA ALA A 148 13.27 -2.92 -16.77
C ALA A 148 14.40 -3.44 -15.85
N HIS A 149 14.06 -3.98 -14.67
CA HIS A 149 14.99 -4.68 -13.78
C HIS A 149 15.13 -6.17 -14.09
N GLU A 150 14.76 -6.63 -15.28
CA GLU A 150 14.98 -7.99 -15.80
C GLU A 150 14.32 -9.12 -14.97
N PHE A 151 13.16 -8.87 -14.39
CA PHE A 151 12.36 -9.95 -13.80
C PHE A 151 11.80 -10.84 -14.90
N VAL A 152 12.03 -12.16 -14.79
CA VAL A 152 11.72 -13.12 -15.86
C VAL A 152 10.34 -13.77 -15.72
N ALA A 153 9.82 -13.93 -14.51
CA ALA A 153 8.48 -14.47 -14.30
C ALA A 153 7.40 -13.51 -14.84
N PRO A 154 6.25 -14.01 -15.33
CA PRO A 154 5.16 -13.16 -15.80
C PRO A 154 4.68 -12.21 -14.71
N ILE A 155 4.52 -10.92 -15.05
CA ILE A 155 4.13 -9.88 -14.10
C ILE A 155 2.75 -9.34 -14.49
N THR A 156 1.88 -9.16 -13.51
CA THR A 156 0.52 -8.62 -13.70
C THR A 156 0.28 -7.50 -12.68
N SER A 157 -0.31 -6.39 -13.14
CA SER A 157 -0.79 -5.36 -12.22
C SER A 157 -2.00 -5.88 -11.44
N TRP A 158 -1.98 -5.67 -10.14
CA TRP A 158 -3.03 -6.06 -9.21
C TRP A 158 -3.50 -4.84 -8.44
N THR A 159 -4.61 -4.30 -8.87
CA THR A 159 -5.23 -3.08 -8.35
C THR A 159 -5.64 -3.18 -6.87
N ARG A 160 -6.12 -2.08 -6.31
CA ARG A 160 -6.70 -1.96 -4.97
C ARG A 160 -8.14 -1.51 -5.08
N GLY A 161 -8.83 -1.53 -3.96
CA GLY A 161 -10.17 -1.01 -3.83
C GLY A 161 -10.28 -0.02 -2.67
N VAL A 162 -11.39 0.67 -2.60
CA VAL A 162 -11.78 1.55 -1.50
C VAL A 162 -13.11 1.08 -0.90
N ASP A 163 -13.24 1.22 0.41
CA ASP A 163 -14.47 0.96 1.15
C ASP A 163 -15.39 2.18 1.03
N ARG A 164 -16.30 2.13 0.05
CA ARG A 164 -17.24 3.23 -0.23
C ARG A 164 -18.42 3.32 0.70
N ASP A 165 -18.66 2.32 1.48
CA ASP A 165 -19.73 2.37 2.49
C ASP A 165 -19.31 3.33 3.59
N ASN A 166 -18.04 3.31 3.96
CA ASN A 166 -17.45 4.16 4.99
C ASN A 166 -16.71 5.39 4.44
N LEU A 167 -16.04 5.28 3.27
CA LEU A 167 -15.26 6.37 2.66
C LEU A 167 -16.00 6.96 1.46
N LYS A 168 -16.90 7.87 1.74
CA LYS A 168 -17.74 8.63 0.81
C LYS A 168 -17.87 10.07 1.29
N PRO A 169 -18.28 11.02 0.44
CA PRO A 169 -18.55 12.37 0.89
C PRO A 169 -19.55 12.39 2.03
N SER A 170 -19.21 13.08 3.10
CA SER A 170 -20.05 13.27 4.27
C SER A 170 -20.60 14.69 4.30
N ILE A 171 -21.68 14.89 5.06
CA ILE A 171 -22.19 16.23 5.35
C ILE A 171 -21.28 16.80 6.43
N VAL A 172 -20.37 17.68 6.05
CA VAL A 172 -19.55 18.44 7.00
C VAL A 172 -20.03 19.89 7.04
N HIS A 173 -20.09 20.47 8.22
CA HIS A 173 -20.29 21.90 8.34
C HIS A 173 -19.01 22.58 7.89
N GLU A 174 -19.12 23.43 6.86
CA GLU A 174 -18.00 24.25 6.38
C GLU A 174 -17.57 25.20 7.51
N GLU A 175 -16.40 24.98 8.07
CA GLU A 175 -15.72 26.03 8.82
C GLU A 175 -15.07 26.99 7.81
N TYR A 176 -15.50 28.24 7.81
CA TYR A 176 -14.88 29.25 6.97
C TYR A 176 -13.41 29.43 7.39
N THR A 177 -12.51 29.01 6.55
CA THR A 177 -11.06 29.17 6.78
C THR A 177 -10.48 30.16 5.78
N ILE A 178 -9.58 31.04 6.26
CA ILE A 178 -8.92 32.03 5.39
C ILE A 178 -7.95 31.35 4.39
N LYS A 179 -7.34 30.22 4.83
CA LYS A 179 -6.39 29.44 4.02
C LYS A 179 -7.04 28.10 3.66
N PRO A 180 -6.80 27.59 2.43
CA PRO A 180 -7.22 26.22 2.10
C PRO A 180 -6.65 25.19 3.05
N THR A 181 -7.42 24.13 3.33
CA THR A 181 -7.01 23.00 4.16
C THR A 181 -6.42 21.89 3.31
N VAL A 182 -5.18 21.52 3.59
CA VAL A 182 -4.46 20.46 2.92
C VAL A 182 -4.25 19.30 3.88
N LEU A 183 -4.82 18.15 3.55
CA LEU A 183 -4.80 16.95 4.37
C LEU A 183 -3.71 15.97 3.90
N TYR A 184 -3.05 15.34 4.85
CA TYR A 184 -2.36 14.08 4.68
C TYR A 184 -3.02 13.01 5.57
N ALA A 185 -3.16 11.78 5.07
CA ALA A 185 -3.56 10.64 5.88
C ALA A 185 -2.61 9.46 5.63
N GLY A 186 -2.16 8.83 6.72
CA GLY A 186 -1.27 7.68 6.64
C GLY A 186 -0.24 7.64 7.76
N ARG A 187 0.71 6.70 7.65
CA ARG A 187 1.79 6.57 8.62
C ARG A 187 2.69 7.81 8.62
N VAL A 188 2.97 8.33 9.81
CA VAL A 188 3.85 9.49 9.99
C VAL A 188 5.29 9.00 10.13
N SER A 189 5.98 8.83 9.00
CA SER A 189 7.35 8.33 8.94
C SER A 189 8.17 9.09 7.90
N LYS A 190 9.49 9.06 8.05
CA LYS A 190 10.43 9.90 7.28
C LYS A 190 10.35 9.66 5.78
N GLU A 191 10.15 8.41 5.36
CA GLU A 191 10.05 8.03 3.95
C GLU A 191 8.82 8.59 3.24
N LYS A 192 7.79 9.02 4.00
CA LYS A 192 6.56 9.60 3.44
C LYS A 192 6.72 11.06 3.00
N GLY A 193 7.86 11.69 3.25
CA GLY A 193 8.17 13.02 2.72
C GLY A 193 7.34 14.16 3.34
N LEU A 194 6.80 13.98 4.54
CA LEU A 194 5.91 14.95 5.20
C LEU A 194 6.54 16.31 5.45
N GLU A 195 7.87 16.41 5.53
CA GLU A 195 8.55 17.70 5.69
C GLU A 195 8.27 18.63 4.51
N ASP A 196 8.16 18.09 3.28
CA ASP A 196 7.86 18.90 2.09
C ASP A 196 6.47 19.56 2.21
N LEU A 197 5.49 18.82 2.77
CA LEU A 197 4.16 19.35 3.06
C LEU A 197 4.19 20.34 4.23
N CYS A 198 4.81 19.97 5.35
CA CYS A 198 4.82 20.81 6.56
C CYS A 198 5.47 22.17 6.35
N LYS A 199 6.47 22.29 5.46
CA LYS A 199 7.07 23.57 5.05
C LYS A 199 6.07 24.56 4.46
N LEU A 200 4.94 24.06 3.96
CA LEU A 200 3.89 24.88 3.35
C LEU A 200 2.88 25.47 4.36
N GLN A 201 3.09 25.28 5.69
CA GLN A 201 2.20 25.76 6.77
C GLN A 201 1.91 27.28 6.73
N ALA A 202 2.80 28.09 6.13
CA ALA A 202 2.56 29.51 5.97
C ALA A 202 1.45 29.83 4.97
N HIS A 203 1.21 28.93 4.00
CA HIS A 203 0.27 29.12 2.88
C HIS A 203 -1.06 28.38 3.10
N TYR A 204 -1.04 27.24 3.80
CA TYR A 204 -2.18 26.34 3.97
C TYR A 204 -2.41 25.95 5.43
N ASN A 205 -3.66 25.59 5.77
CA ASN A 205 -3.98 24.85 6.98
C ASN A 205 -3.61 23.39 6.75
N ILE A 206 -2.50 22.92 7.33
CA ILE A 206 -2.04 21.56 7.13
C ILE A 206 -2.55 20.68 8.25
N GLU A 207 -3.27 19.62 7.89
CA GLU A 207 -3.79 18.62 8.80
C GLU A 207 -3.18 17.24 8.48
N ILE A 208 -2.72 16.54 9.53
CA ILE A 208 -2.09 15.22 9.41
C ILE A 208 -2.89 14.22 10.23
N VAL A 209 -3.53 13.26 9.53
CA VAL A 209 -4.18 12.09 10.10
C VAL A 209 -3.21 10.92 10.10
N GLY A 210 -3.09 10.25 11.24
CA GLY A 210 -2.23 9.11 11.44
C GLY A 210 -1.22 9.29 12.56
N ASP A 211 -0.39 8.27 12.74
CA ASP A 211 0.67 8.26 13.75
C ASP A 211 1.93 7.56 13.21
N GLY A 212 3.03 7.69 13.92
CA GLY A 212 4.29 7.05 13.56
C GLY A 212 5.53 7.72 14.14
N PRO A 213 6.69 7.10 13.92
CA PRO A 213 7.94 7.47 14.61
C PRO A 213 8.46 8.89 14.27
N PHE A 214 7.95 9.51 13.21
CA PHE A 214 8.38 10.84 12.79
C PHE A 214 7.46 11.98 13.29
N ARG A 215 6.33 11.62 13.94
CA ARG A 215 5.32 12.58 14.41
C ARG A 215 5.87 13.59 15.41
N GLU A 216 6.62 13.13 16.40
CA GLU A 216 7.15 13.99 17.47
C GLU A 216 8.11 15.05 16.90
N TYR A 217 9.01 14.65 16.00
CA TYR A 217 9.90 15.57 15.31
C TYR A 217 9.12 16.64 14.54
N LEU A 218 8.14 16.25 13.73
CA LEU A 218 7.33 17.19 12.95
C LEU A 218 6.53 18.15 13.85
N TYR A 219 5.90 17.63 14.91
CA TYR A 219 5.15 18.42 15.88
C TYR A 219 6.00 19.51 16.57
N HIS A 220 7.24 19.19 16.90
CA HIS A 220 8.15 20.16 17.49
C HIS A 220 8.73 21.16 16.50
N THR A 221 8.85 20.77 15.23
CA THR A 221 9.45 21.60 14.17
C THR A 221 8.44 22.54 13.50
N TYR A 222 7.21 22.07 13.24
CA TYR A 222 6.19 22.80 12.48
C TYR A 222 4.96 23.10 13.34
N LYS A 223 4.93 24.30 13.95
CA LYS A 223 3.98 24.65 15.02
C LYS A 223 2.55 24.89 14.55
N ASP A 224 2.35 25.27 13.29
CA ASP A 224 1.02 25.56 12.71
C ASP A 224 0.38 24.35 12.05
N VAL A 225 1.08 23.18 12.05
CA VAL A 225 0.56 21.92 11.54
C VAL A 225 -0.30 21.22 12.59
N LYS A 226 -1.51 20.83 12.25
CA LYS A 226 -2.42 20.10 13.12
C LYS A 226 -2.24 18.59 12.97
N PHE A 227 -1.97 17.89 14.06
CA PHE A 227 -1.88 16.43 14.11
C PHE A 227 -3.14 15.86 14.75
N LEU A 228 -3.98 15.23 13.94
CA LEU A 228 -5.30 14.71 14.35
C LEU A 228 -5.23 13.30 14.95
N GLY A 229 -4.05 12.65 14.90
CA GLY A 229 -3.91 11.27 15.37
C GLY A 229 -4.50 10.25 14.40
N TYR A 230 -4.63 9.00 14.84
CA TYR A 230 -5.21 7.93 14.04
C TYR A 230 -6.72 8.11 13.92
N GLN A 231 -7.24 8.01 12.70
CA GLN A 231 -8.67 8.06 12.40
C GLN A 231 -9.06 6.88 11.50
N SER A 232 -10.32 6.49 11.53
CA SER A 232 -10.89 5.44 10.67
C SER A 232 -12.39 5.66 10.46
N GLY A 233 -12.96 4.93 9.49
CA GLY A 233 -14.40 4.99 9.20
C GLY A 233 -14.90 6.41 8.92
N GLU A 234 -15.99 6.82 9.57
CA GLU A 234 -16.64 8.11 9.36
C GLU A 234 -15.73 9.31 9.72
N GLU A 235 -14.95 9.21 10.77
CA GLU A 235 -14.03 10.29 11.18
C GLU A 235 -12.99 10.57 10.10
N LEU A 236 -12.41 9.53 9.51
CA LEU A 236 -11.47 9.65 8.39
C LEU A 236 -12.17 10.20 7.14
N ALA A 237 -13.39 9.73 6.83
CA ALA A 237 -14.18 10.24 5.71
C ALA A 237 -14.49 11.74 5.85
N ASN A 238 -14.81 12.19 7.08
CA ASN A 238 -15.03 13.59 7.41
C ASN A 238 -13.76 14.42 7.18
N SER A 239 -12.60 13.92 7.59
CA SER A 239 -11.33 14.60 7.36
C SER A 239 -11.01 14.72 5.87
N TYR A 240 -11.21 13.68 5.08
CA TYR A 240 -11.08 13.78 3.62
C TYR A 240 -12.06 14.77 3.02
N THR A 241 -13.35 14.69 3.38
CA THR A 241 -14.40 15.54 2.80
C THR A 241 -14.20 17.02 3.11
N ARG A 242 -13.72 17.35 4.32
CA ARG A 242 -13.48 18.73 4.75
C ARG A 242 -12.26 19.35 4.07
N ALA A 243 -11.26 18.56 3.73
CA ALA A 243 -10.05 19.05 3.11
C ALA A 243 -10.32 19.57 1.67
N ASP A 244 -9.70 20.68 1.30
CA ASP A 244 -9.75 21.23 -0.06
C ASP A 244 -8.89 20.37 -1.00
N VAL A 245 -7.73 19.90 -0.53
CA VAL A 245 -6.79 19.05 -1.28
C VAL A 245 -6.20 17.98 -0.36
N PHE A 246 -6.07 16.78 -0.88
CA PHE A 246 -5.27 15.74 -0.25
C PHE A 246 -3.86 15.77 -0.82
N ALA A 247 -2.84 15.94 0.02
CA ALA A 247 -1.45 15.91 -0.39
C ALA A 247 -0.83 14.52 -0.20
N PHE A 248 -0.20 14.01 -1.27
CA PHE A 248 0.56 12.76 -1.27
C PHE A 248 2.06 13.03 -1.52
N PRO A 249 2.82 13.42 -0.48
CA PRO A 249 4.21 13.83 -0.62
C PRO A 249 5.21 12.66 -0.70
N SER A 250 4.73 11.40 -0.66
CA SER A 250 5.58 10.22 -0.74
C SER A 250 6.19 10.04 -2.13
N ARG A 251 7.49 9.67 -2.15
CA ARG A 251 8.21 9.32 -3.38
C ARG A 251 8.55 7.83 -3.50
N THR A 252 8.17 7.03 -2.50
CA THR A 252 8.60 5.62 -2.37
C THR A 252 7.45 4.62 -2.35
N ASP A 253 6.22 5.07 -2.33
CA ASP A 253 5.05 4.20 -2.38
C ASP A 253 4.88 3.57 -3.77
N THR A 254 4.34 2.37 -3.79
CA THR A 254 4.06 1.64 -5.05
C THR A 254 2.62 1.82 -5.53
N PHE A 255 1.70 2.32 -4.66
CA PHE A 255 0.30 2.57 -4.98
C PHE A 255 -0.24 3.80 -4.24
N GLY A 256 -0.36 3.74 -2.91
CA GLY A 256 -1.00 4.77 -2.10
C GLY A 256 -2.53 4.58 -2.03
N ILE A 257 -3.01 3.63 -1.23
CA ILE A 257 -4.46 3.39 -1.04
C ILE A 257 -5.18 4.68 -0.62
N VAL A 258 -4.54 5.50 0.19
CA VAL A 258 -5.06 6.81 0.66
C VAL A 258 -5.41 7.78 -0.49
N ILE A 259 -4.80 7.62 -1.68
CA ILE A 259 -5.14 8.40 -2.87
C ILE A 259 -6.58 8.07 -3.29
N ILE A 260 -6.90 6.79 -3.48
CA ILE A 260 -8.25 6.37 -3.88
C ILE A 260 -9.29 6.58 -2.79
N GLU A 261 -8.88 6.60 -1.51
CA GLU A 261 -9.72 6.98 -0.37
C GLU A 261 -10.12 8.47 -0.46
N ALA A 262 -9.15 9.37 -0.67
CA ALA A 262 -9.40 10.79 -0.87
C ALA A 262 -10.32 11.03 -2.08
N LEU A 263 -10.02 10.41 -3.23
CA LEU A 263 -10.87 10.50 -4.42
C LEU A 263 -12.29 10.01 -4.17
N SER A 264 -12.48 8.94 -3.38
CA SER A 264 -13.80 8.41 -3.02
C SER A 264 -14.62 9.40 -2.20
N CYS A 265 -13.97 10.22 -1.40
CA CYS A 265 -14.58 11.32 -0.63
C CYS A 265 -14.72 12.62 -1.45
N GLY A 266 -14.36 12.62 -2.73
CA GLY A 266 -14.43 13.78 -3.60
C GLY A 266 -13.31 14.80 -3.37
N THR A 267 -12.23 14.42 -2.74
CA THR A 267 -11.10 15.30 -2.43
C THR A 267 -10.01 15.14 -3.50
N PRO A 268 -9.67 16.20 -4.25
CA PRO A 268 -8.64 16.13 -5.27
C PRO A 268 -7.26 15.88 -4.67
N VAL A 269 -6.39 15.22 -5.42
CA VAL A 269 -5.09 14.77 -4.91
C VAL A 269 -3.93 15.48 -5.59
N ALA A 270 -3.06 16.09 -4.79
CA ALA A 270 -1.78 16.65 -5.19
C ALA A 270 -0.62 15.72 -4.83
N GLY A 271 0.27 15.42 -5.77
CA GLY A 271 1.40 14.52 -5.50
C GLY A 271 2.58 14.75 -6.42
N TYR A 272 3.64 13.96 -6.20
CA TYR A 272 4.77 13.89 -7.11
C TYR A 272 4.51 12.92 -8.26
N PRO A 273 5.16 13.09 -9.44
CA PRO A 273 5.03 12.17 -10.58
C PRO A 273 5.86 10.90 -10.35
N VAL A 274 5.38 10.04 -9.47
CA VAL A 274 6.01 8.76 -9.06
C VAL A 274 4.99 7.63 -9.15
N PRO A 275 5.40 6.34 -9.10
CA PRO A 275 4.46 5.20 -9.04
C PRO A 275 3.38 5.40 -7.98
N GLY A 276 2.17 4.98 -8.26
CA GLY A 276 0.99 5.31 -7.49
C GLY A 276 0.27 6.52 -8.08
N PRO A 277 0.67 7.77 -7.81
CA PRO A 277 0.09 8.95 -8.45
C PRO A 277 0.01 8.85 -9.98
N ILE A 278 1.08 8.46 -10.68
CA ILE A 278 1.09 8.32 -12.15
C ILE A 278 0.01 7.34 -12.64
N ASP A 279 -0.28 6.29 -11.89
CA ASP A 279 -1.20 5.24 -12.30
C ASP A 279 -2.67 5.51 -11.89
N ILE A 280 -2.88 6.47 -10.96
CA ILE A 280 -4.20 6.73 -10.36
C ILE A 280 -4.73 8.10 -10.77
N LEU A 281 -3.86 9.12 -10.86
CA LEU A 281 -4.28 10.48 -11.10
C LEU A 281 -4.36 10.80 -12.61
N GLU A 282 -5.47 11.40 -12.99
CA GLU A 282 -5.69 12.01 -14.28
C GLU A 282 -5.64 13.53 -14.10
N GLN A 283 -4.58 14.15 -14.68
CA GLN A 283 -4.31 15.58 -14.54
C GLN A 283 -5.50 16.42 -14.99
N GLY A 284 -5.97 17.35 -14.16
CA GLY A 284 -7.12 18.22 -14.44
C GLY A 284 -8.48 17.56 -14.22
N VAL A 285 -8.54 16.29 -13.83
CA VAL A 285 -9.78 15.55 -13.57
C VAL A 285 -9.93 15.22 -12.08
N ASN A 286 -8.95 14.54 -11.49
CA ASN A 286 -9.03 14.10 -10.10
C ASN A 286 -7.80 14.51 -9.25
N GLY A 287 -6.82 15.16 -9.87
CA GLY A 287 -5.64 15.63 -9.18
C GLY A 287 -4.60 16.18 -10.11
N TYR A 288 -3.48 16.59 -9.53
CA TYR A 288 -2.31 17.05 -10.26
C TYR A 288 -1.02 16.50 -9.67
N MET A 289 -0.09 16.22 -10.58
CA MET A 289 1.28 15.83 -10.22
C MET A 289 2.25 16.91 -10.68
N ASN A 290 3.14 17.34 -9.79
CA ASN A 290 4.22 18.26 -10.10
C ASN A 290 5.45 17.94 -9.22
N ASN A 291 6.65 18.30 -9.68
CA ASN A 291 7.87 18.21 -8.86
C ASN A 291 7.89 19.25 -7.73
N ASP A 292 7.11 20.33 -7.86
CA ASP A 292 6.78 21.27 -6.82
C ASP A 292 5.39 20.94 -6.25
N LEU A 293 5.35 20.54 -4.97
CA LEU A 293 4.12 20.12 -4.30
C LEU A 293 3.14 21.29 -4.16
N MET A 294 3.62 22.52 -3.95
CA MET A 294 2.78 23.72 -3.85
C MET A 294 2.03 23.97 -5.17
N VAL A 295 2.72 23.88 -6.29
CA VAL A 295 2.10 24.02 -7.62
C VAL A 295 1.03 22.92 -7.84
N ALA A 296 1.31 21.68 -7.45
CA ALA A 296 0.33 20.61 -7.55
C ALA A 296 -0.93 20.90 -6.71
N ILE A 297 -0.76 21.41 -5.48
CA ILE A 297 -1.87 21.79 -4.59
C ILE A 297 -2.71 22.90 -5.20
N GLU A 298 -2.09 23.98 -5.67
CA GLU A 298 -2.80 25.13 -6.26
C GLU A 298 -3.63 24.73 -7.49
N LEU A 299 -3.10 23.85 -8.34
CA LEU A 299 -3.81 23.33 -9.49
C LEU A 299 -4.98 22.41 -9.12
N CYS A 300 -4.96 21.77 -7.95
CA CYS A 300 -6.06 20.94 -7.46
C CYS A 300 -7.24 21.75 -6.92
N LEU A 301 -7.03 22.94 -6.35
CA LEU A 301 -8.07 23.74 -5.68
C LEU A 301 -9.33 23.99 -6.53
N PRO A 302 -9.26 24.29 -7.85
CA PRO A 302 -10.45 24.57 -8.67
C PRO A 302 -11.15 23.30 -9.19
N LEU A 303 -10.70 22.08 -8.87
CA LEU A 303 -11.28 20.85 -9.42
C LEU A 303 -12.68 20.58 -8.86
N ASP A 304 -13.58 20.12 -9.74
CA ASP A 304 -14.94 19.72 -9.37
C ASP A 304 -14.94 18.44 -8.57
N ARG A 305 -15.33 18.52 -7.31
CA ARG A 305 -15.33 17.41 -6.35
C ARG A 305 -16.25 16.25 -6.75
N ALA A 306 -17.34 16.52 -7.49
CA ALA A 306 -18.23 15.46 -8.00
C ALA A 306 -17.54 14.66 -9.13
N ILE A 307 -16.78 15.33 -9.98
CA ILE A 307 -15.97 14.67 -11.02
C ILE A 307 -14.86 13.86 -10.36
N VAL A 308 -14.17 14.44 -9.36
CA VAL A 308 -13.15 13.75 -8.57
C VAL A 308 -13.70 12.45 -7.96
N GLN A 309 -14.84 12.52 -7.27
CA GLN A 309 -15.48 11.34 -6.70
C GLN A 309 -15.82 10.29 -7.75
N LYS A 310 -16.39 10.70 -8.88
CA LYS A 310 -16.76 9.80 -9.98
C LYS A 310 -15.56 9.04 -10.53
N SER A 311 -14.38 9.64 -10.58
CA SER A 311 -13.15 8.98 -11.03
C SER A 311 -12.75 7.77 -10.17
N SER A 312 -13.16 7.76 -8.90
CA SER A 312 -12.86 6.67 -7.98
C SER A 312 -13.69 5.40 -8.22
N LEU A 313 -14.76 5.46 -9.06
CA LEU A 313 -15.75 4.37 -9.20
C LEU A 313 -15.18 3.03 -9.70
N THR A 314 -14.06 3.03 -10.37
CA THR A 314 -13.37 1.82 -10.85
C THR A 314 -12.58 1.08 -9.78
N TRP A 315 -12.21 1.77 -8.68
CA TRP A 315 -11.41 1.21 -7.61
C TRP A 315 -12.27 0.45 -6.60
N THR A 316 -12.53 -0.82 -6.87
CA THR A 316 -13.38 -1.68 -6.02
C THR A 316 -12.63 -2.90 -5.52
N TRP A 317 -12.95 -3.34 -4.30
CA TRP A 317 -12.39 -4.59 -3.75
C TRP A 317 -12.84 -5.82 -4.52
N LEU A 318 -14.01 -5.78 -5.17
CA LEU A 318 -14.45 -6.84 -6.09
C LEU A 318 -13.51 -6.96 -7.29
N ASN A 319 -13.13 -5.84 -7.93
CA ASN A 319 -12.16 -5.86 -9.04
C ASN A 319 -10.79 -6.36 -8.56
N CYS A 320 -10.35 -5.91 -7.38
CA CYS A 320 -9.12 -6.39 -6.76
C CYS A 320 -9.15 -7.92 -6.58
N TRP A 321 -10.23 -8.47 -6.01
CA TRP A 321 -10.43 -9.90 -5.87
C TRP A 321 -10.45 -10.64 -7.21
N ASN A 322 -11.19 -10.13 -8.19
CA ASN A 322 -11.28 -10.77 -9.51
C ASN A 322 -9.90 -10.89 -10.18
N VAL A 323 -9.07 -9.84 -10.12
CA VAL A 323 -7.70 -9.90 -10.62
C VAL A 323 -6.88 -10.95 -9.86
N PHE A 324 -6.95 -10.95 -8.52
CA PHE A 324 -6.23 -11.93 -7.71
C PHE A 324 -6.65 -13.36 -8.04
N ARG A 325 -7.95 -13.65 -8.02
CA ARG A 325 -8.53 -14.97 -8.30
C ARG A 325 -8.14 -15.49 -9.69
N ASN A 326 -8.25 -14.64 -10.72
CA ASN A 326 -7.96 -15.04 -12.12
C ASN A 326 -6.47 -15.33 -12.37
N ASN A 327 -5.60 -14.97 -11.44
CA ASN A 327 -4.17 -15.24 -11.50
C ASN A 327 -3.71 -16.36 -10.55
N LEU A 328 -4.61 -16.96 -9.77
CA LEU A 328 -4.27 -18.10 -8.93
C LEU A 328 -3.86 -19.31 -9.77
N ILE A 329 -2.85 -20.04 -9.32
CA ILE A 329 -2.40 -21.31 -9.92
C ILE A 329 -2.53 -22.43 -8.89
N LYS A 330 -3.09 -23.55 -9.30
CA LYS A 330 -3.12 -24.76 -8.45
C LYS A 330 -1.70 -25.22 -8.15
N THR A 331 -1.47 -25.65 -6.90
CA THR A 331 -0.17 -26.10 -6.41
C THR A 331 0.35 -27.34 -7.14
N LYS A 332 -0.56 -28.20 -7.61
CA LYS A 332 -0.29 -29.43 -8.35
C LYS A 332 -1.02 -29.47 -9.67
#